data_f945cbd80f1bb036d6bc5dab13dbb56a
#
_entry.id   f945cbd80f1bb036d6bc5dab13dbb56a
#
_cell.length_a   1.000
_cell.length_b   1.000
_cell.length_c   1.000
_cell.angle_alpha   90.00
_cell.angle_beta   90.00
_cell.angle_gamma   90.00
#
_symmetry.space_group_name_H-M   'P 1'
#
loop_
_entity.id
_entity.type
_entity.pdbx_description
1 polymer ?
#
loop_
_entity_poly.entity_id
_entity_poly.type
_entity_poly.pdbx_seq_one_letter_code
_entity_poly.pdbx_strand_id
1 'polypeptide(L)'
;EMQRSLVGSEMCIRDSYHSLRRNPNQLPKAYDLSAQQRILEGFSDEMAVSQLANYQGLDAILKRHEETHQVMFLTTWSNNNWTLEEFAQAEDMLRSETLPINDLCLFVSAVTLSLMECFDERKINWLLDGLRHTHPQINQRALVGLVITLHLYPTRITLYPELEARISLCLLYTSDAADEARSVD
;
A
#
# COMPACT_ATOMS: atom_id res chain seq x y z
N GLU A 1 17.14 -0.48 25.69
CA GLU A 1 16.94 -1.76 24.93
C GLU A 1 15.98 -1.58 23.76
N MET A 2 14.85 -0.87 23.91
CA MET A 2 13.85 -0.64 22.86
C MET A 2 14.40 0.14 21.64
N GLN A 3 15.26 1.15 21.85
CA GLN A 3 15.89 1.91 20.75
C GLN A 3 16.86 1.07 19.89
N ARG A 4 17.58 0.13 20.49
CA ARG A 4 18.47 -0.78 19.74
C ARG A 4 17.70 -1.77 18.86
N SER A 5 16.51 -2.18 19.28
CA SER A 5 15.66 -3.09 18.49
C SER A 5 15.07 -2.41 17.26
N LEU A 6 14.66 -1.13 17.37
CA LEU A 6 14.14 -0.35 16.23
C LEU A 6 15.21 -0.08 15.17
N VAL A 7 16.41 0.34 15.58
CA VAL A 7 17.54 0.56 14.66
C VAL A 7 17.95 -0.72 13.94
N GLY A 8 17.90 -1.88 14.61
CA GLY A 8 18.19 -3.17 14.00
C GLY A 8 17.16 -3.57 12.93
N SER A 9 15.87 -3.28 13.15
CA SER A 9 14.82 -3.59 12.18
C SER A 9 14.86 -2.69 10.95
N GLU A 10 15.16 -1.41 11.10
CA GLU A 10 15.32 -0.48 9.97
C GLU A 10 16.51 -0.87 9.08
N MET A 11 17.64 -1.26 9.68
CA MET A 11 18.78 -1.79 8.93
C MET A 11 18.41 -3.05 8.15
N CYS A 12 17.66 -3.99 8.75
CA CYS A 12 17.22 -5.21 8.07
C CYS A 12 16.31 -4.92 6.88
N ILE A 13 15.36 -3.98 7.01
CA ILE A 13 14.45 -3.59 5.92
C ILE A 13 15.24 -2.97 4.77
N ARG A 14 16.09 -2.00 5.06
CA ARG A 14 16.95 -1.34 4.05
C ARG A 14 17.90 -2.32 3.37
N ASP A 15 18.54 -3.21 4.12
CA ASP A 15 19.44 -4.22 3.56
C ASP A 15 18.69 -5.21 2.67
N SER A 16 17.48 -5.60 3.05
CA SER A 16 16.59 -6.45 2.22
C SER A 16 16.22 -5.75 0.92
N TYR A 17 15.82 -4.47 0.97
CA TYR A 17 15.56 -3.67 -0.21
C TYR A 17 16.76 -3.59 -1.16
N HIS A 18 17.94 -3.25 -0.63
CA HIS A 18 19.16 -3.18 -1.44
C HIS A 18 19.58 -4.55 -1.99
N SER A 19 19.35 -5.63 -1.25
CA SER A 19 19.59 -6.99 -1.73
C SER A 19 18.69 -7.35 -2.91
N LEU A 20 17.39 -7.06 -2.81
CA LEU A 20 16.42 -7.26 -3.90
C LEU A 20 16.80 -6.44 -5.14
N ARG A 21 17.20 -5.18 -4.96
CA ARG A 21 17.65 -4.31 -6.06
C ARG A 21 18.94 -4.80 -6.74
N ARG A 22 19.87 -5.39 -6.00
CA ARG A 22 21.11 -5.96 -6.55
C ARG A 22 20.88 -7.27 -7.30
N ASN A 23 19.83 -8.02 -6.94
CA ASN A 23 19.50 -9.30 -7.51
C ASN A 23 18.11 -9.28 -8.17
N PRO A 24 17.95 -8.59 -9.31
CA PRO A 24 16.64 -8.46 -9.97
C PRO A 24 16.02 -9.79 -10.38
N ASN A 25 16.82 -10.89 -10.43
CA ASN A 25 16.29 -12.24 -10.66
C ASN A 25 15.46 -12.80 -9.50
N GLN A 26 15.53 -12.19 -8.32
CA GLN A 26 14.68 -12.52 -7.16
C GLN A 26 13.35 -11.77 -7.16
N LEU A 27 13.23 -10.73 -8.00
CA LEU A 27 11.98 -10.02 -8.19
C LEU A 27 11.11 -10.76 -9.21
N PRO A 28 9.79 -10.82 -8.99
CA PRO A 28 8.87 -11.33 -10.00
C PRO A 28 9.05 -10.55 -11.32
N LYS A 29 9.12 -11.26 -12.43
CA LYS A 29 9.45 -10.66 -13.73
C LYS A 29 8.36 -9.78 -14.32
N ALA A 30 7.14 -9.84 -13.80
CA ALA A 30 6.01 -9.07 -14.28
C ALA A 30 5.34 -8.32 -13.14
N TYR A 31 5.34 -7.01 -13.23
CA TYR A 31 4.50 -6.15 -12.40
C TYR A 31 3.15 -6.02 -13.11
N ASP A 32 2.21 -6.88 -12.74
CA ASP A 32 0.84 -6.86 -13.25
C ASP A 32 -0.13 -6.86 -12.06
N LEU A 33 -0.45 -5.66 -11.57
CA LEU A 33 -1.38 -5.48 -10.47
C LEU A 33 -2.78 -5.99 -10.78
N SER A 34 -3.23 -5.89 -12.04
CA SER A 34 -4.56 -6.36 -12.44
C SER A 34 -4.69 -7.88 -12.38
N ALA A 35 -3.61 -8.61 -12.70
CA ALA A 35 -3.60 -10.07 -12.55
C ALA A 35 -3.59 -10.47 -11.07
N GLN A 36 -2.82 -9.78 -10.25
CA GLN A 36 -2.75 -10.01 -8.81
C GLN A 36 -4.10 -9.69 -8.14
N GLN A 37 -4.73 -8.57 -8.47
CA GLN A 37 -6.05 -8.18 -7.97
C GLN A 37 -7.09 -9.27 -8.23
N ARG A 38 -7.17 -9.79 -9.46
CA ARG A 38 -8.12 -10.85 -9.82
C ARG A 38 -7.96 -12.11 -8.98
N ILE A 39 -6.72 -12.50 -8.66
CA ILE A 39 -6.45 -13.66 -7.80
C ILE A 39 -6.90 -13.38 -6.36
N LEU A 40 -6.60 -12.19 -5.84
CA LEU A 40 -6.96 -11.80 -4.47
C LEU A 40 -8.47 -11.65 -4.30
N GLU A 41 -9.16 -11.05 -5.27
CA GLU A 41 -10.63 -10.92 -5.28
C GLU A 41 -11.34 -12.28 -5.31
N GLY A 42 -10.81 -13.24 -6.09
CA GLY A 42 -11.35 -14.60 -6.17
C GLY A 42 -11.13 -15.45 -4.92
N PHE A 43 -10.25 -15.04 -4.01
CA PHE A 43 -9.85 -15.86 -2.86
C PHE A 43 -11.02 -16.20 -1.93
N SER A 44 -11.91 -15.24 -1.64
CA SER A 44 -13.07 -15.47 -0.76
C SER A 44 -14.05 -16.49 -1.34
N ASP A 45 -14.30 -16.44 -2.64
CA ASP A 45 -15.17 -17.37 -3.34
C ASP A 45 -14.57 -18.78 -3.41
N GLU A 46 -13.28 -18.87 -3.70
CA GLU A 46 -12.56 -20.15 -3.71
C GLU A 46 -12.52 -20.80 -2.33
N MET A 47 -12.36 -20.00 -1.27
CA MET A 47 -12.44 -20.48 0.10
C MET A 47 -13.83 -21.02 0.43
N ALA A 48 -14.90 -20.33 0.03
CA ALA A 48 -16.26 -20.77 0.23
C ALA A 48 -16.55 -22.10 -0.51
N VAL A 49 -16.10 -22.21 -1.76
CA VAL A 49 -16.22 -23.47 -2.55
C VAL A 49 -15.44 -24.60 -1.92
N SER A 50 -14.21 -24.35 -1.45
CA SER A 50 -13.40 -25.36 -0.75
C SER A 50 -14.08 -25.87 0.53
N GLN A 51 -14.71 -25.00 1.30
CA GLN A 51 -15.47 -25.37 2.50
C GLN A 51 -16.64 -26.32 2.17
N LEU A 52 -17.40 -26.04 1.09
CA LEU A 52 -18.48 -26.91 0.62
C LEU A 52 -17.96 -28.26 0.13
N ALA A 53 -16.73 -28.34 -0.36
CA ALA A 53 -16.06 -29.54 -0.82
C ALA A 53 -15.23 -30.25 0.28
N ASN A 54 -15.56 -30.05 1.56
CA ASN A 54 -14.82 -30.61 2.70
C ASN A 54 -13.33 -30.26 2.70
N TYR A 55 -13.02 -29.00 2.39
CA TYR A 55 -11.65 -28.46 2.36
C TYR A 55 -10.71 -29.10 1.32
N GLN A 56 -11.25 -29.73 0.28
CA GLN A 56 -10.42 -30.19 -0.81
C GLN A 56 -9.77 -29.03 -1.54
N GLY A 57 -8.45 -29.13 -1.75
CA GLY A 57 -7.67 -28.11 -2.46
C GLY A 57 -7.33 -26.85 -1.63
N LEU A 58 -7.68 -26.80 -0.34
CA LEU A 58 -7.43 -25.66 0.54
C LEU A 58 -5.96 -25.22 0.54
N ASP A 59 -5.04 -26.18 0.67
CA ASP A 59 -3.59 -25.87 0.70
C ASP A 59 -3.12 -25.17 -0.58
N ALA A 60 -3.65 -25.57 -1.74
CA ALA A 60 -3.31 -24.94 -3.01
C ALA A 60 -3.87 -23.51 -3.12
N ILE A 61 -5.08 -23.27 -2.60
CA ILE A 61 -5.71 -21.93 -2.55
C ILE A 61 -4.90 -21.02 -1.64
N LEU A 62 -4.58 -21.46 -0.42
CA LEU A 62 -3.80 -20.69 0.56
C LEU A 62 -2.40 -20.38 0.03
N LYS A 63 -1.73 -21.36 -0.56
CA LYS A 63 -0.40 -21.18 -1.15
C LYS A 63 -0.42 -20.16 -2.28
N ARG A 64 -1.39 -20.23 -3.18
CA ARG A 64 -1.51 -19.26 -4.29
C ARG A 64 -1.77 -17.83 -3.76
N HIS A 65 -2.61 -17.69 -2.75
CA HIS A 65 -2.87 -16.40 -2.11
C HIS A 65 -1.60 -15.83 -1.46
N GLU A 66 -0.85 -16.65 -0.71
CA GLU A 66 0.43 -16.26 -0.10
C GLU A 66 1.47 -15.85 -1.16
N GLU A 67 1.62 -16.64 -2.22
CA GLU A 67 2.52 -16.32 -3.33
C GLU A 67 2.11 -15.00 -4.01
N THR A 68 0.81 -14.75 -4.20
CA THR A 68 0.30 -13.50 -4.77
C THR A 68 0.58 -12.31 -3.86
N HIS A 69 0.39 -12.45 -2.55
CA HIS A 69 0.77 -11.45 -1.55
C HIS A 69 2.25 -11.09 -1.63
N GLN A 70 3.10 -12.11 -1.67
CA GLN A 70 4.55 -11.90 -1.74
C GLN A 70 4.94 -11.18 -3.04
N VAL A 71 4.38 -11.60 -4.17
CA VAL A 71 4.63 -10.95 -5.48
C VAL A 71 4.17 -9.50 -5.45
N MET A 72 2.93 -9.23 -5.06
CA MET A 72 2.35 -7.89 -4.96
C MET A 72 3.18 -6.97 -4.06
N PHE A 73 3.53 -7.46 -2.88
CA PHE A 73 4.31 -6.69 -1.91
C PHE A 73 5.70 -6.36 -2.45
N LEU A 74 6.46 -7.36 -2.90
CA LEU A 74 7.84 -7.17 -3.35
C LEU A 74 7.93 -6.31 -4.61
N THR A 75 7.02 -6.50 -5.57
CA THR A 75 7.00 -5.71 -6.80
C THR A 75 6.61 -4.26 -6.53
N THR A 76 5.63 -4.01 -5.67
CA THR A 76 5.21 -2.66 -5.29
C THR A 76 6.29 -1.94 -4.48
N TRP A 77 6.87 -2.61 -3.50
CA TRP A 77 7.92 -2.05 -2.66
C TRP A 77 9.18 -1.70 -3.47
N SER A 78 9.61 -2.57 -4.37
CA SER A 78 10.83 -2.36 -5.17
C SER A 78 10.64 -1.49 -6.41
N ASN A 79 9.40 -1.17 -6.80
CA ASN A 79 9.10 -0.27 -7.91
C ASN A 79 9.30 1.18 -7.45
N ASN A 80 10.26 1.88 -8.02
CA ASN A 80 10.59 3.25 -7.61
C ASN A 80 9.62 4.30 -8.15
N ASN A 81 9.12 4.11 -9.36
CA ASN A 81 8.23 5.07 -10.02
C ASN A 81 7.13 4.32 -10.77
N TRP A 82 5.89 4.59 -10.43
CA TRP A 82 4.75 4.08 -11.18
C TRP A 82 4.63 4.75 -12.55
N THR A 83 4.31 3.97 -13.55
CA THR A 83 3.78 4.44 -14.82
C THR A 83 2.34 4.93 -14.64
N LEU A 84 1.76 5.56 -15.67
CA LEU A 84 0.34 5.91 -15.64
C LEU A 84 -0.57 4.67 -15.61
N GLU A 85 -0.15 3.60 -16.26
CA GLU A 85 -0.89 2.33 -16.27
C GLU A 85 -0.88 1.66 -14.88
N GLU A 86 0.28 1.58 -14.23
CA GLU A 86 0.41 1.05 -12.88
C GLU A 86 -0.37 1.88 -11.85
N PHE A 87 -0.38 3.20 -12.00
CA PHE A 87 -1.19 4.09 -11.17
C PHE A 87 -2.69 3.80 -11.36
N ALA A 88 -3.17 3.66 -12.60
CA ALA A 88 -4.57 3.33 -12.87
C ALA A 88 -4.96 1.96 -12.29
N GLN A 89 -4.10 0.95 -12.42
CA GLN A 89 -4.32 -0.36 -11.81
C GLN A 89 -4.38 -0.27 -10.27
N ALA A 90 -3.51 0.52 -9.65
CA ALA A 90 -3.54 0.76 -8.21
C ALA A 90 -4.81 1.51 -7.76
N GLU A 91 -5.31 2.45 -8.56
CA GLU A 91 -6.61 3.11 -8.30
C GLU A 91 -7.78 2.12 -8.38
N ASP A 92 -7.76 1.19 -9.33
CA ASP A 92 -8.79 0.14 -9.45
C ASP A 92 -8.78 -0.77 -8.20
N MET A 93 -7.61 -1.14 -7.69
CA MET A 93 -7.49 -1.88 -6.42
C MET A 93 -8.09 -1.11 -5.24
N LEU A 94 -7.85 0.20 -5.17
CA LEU A 94 -8.38 1.04 -4.08
C LEU A 94 -9.91 1.17 -4.13
N ARG A 95 -10.51 1.11 -5.32
CA ARG A 95 -11.95 1.20 -5.54
C ARG A 95 -12.67 -0.13 -5.48
N SER A 96 -11.93 -1.24 -5.44
CA SER A 96 -12.54 -2.58 -5.44
C SER A 96 -13.32 -2.84 -4.17
N GLU A 97 -14.56 -3.27 -4.31
CA GLU A 97 -15.44 -3.69 -3.21
C GLU A 97 -15.25 -5.18 -2.86
N THR A 98 -14.61 -5.94 -3.74
CA THR A 98 -14.41 -7.39 -3.62
C THR A 98 -13.03 -7.77 -3.11
N LEU A 99 -12.06 -6.86 -3.19
CA LEU A 99 -10.72 -7.08 -2.68
C LEU A 99 -10.73 -7.17 -1.15
N PRO A 100 -10.20 -8.25 -0.54
CA PRO A 100 -10.14 -8.36 0.91
C PRO A 100 -9.38 -7.19 1.55
N ILE A 101 -9.93 -6.63 2.62
CA ILE A 101 -9.35 -5.46 3.29
C ILE A 101 -7.92 -5.68 3.77
N ASN A 102 -7.60 -6.89 4.23
CA ASN A 102 -6.24 -7.22 4.66
C ASN A 102 -5.23 -7.15 3.51
N ASP A 103 -5.64 -7.54 2.31
CA ASP A 103 -4.81 -7.53 1.11
C ASP A 103 -4.55 -6.08 0.66
N LEU A 104 -5.60 -5.25 0.67
CA LEU A 104 -5.45 -3.82 0.41
C LEU A 104 -4.60 -3.12 1.48
N CYS A 105 -4.73 -3.51 2.76
CA CYS A 105 -3.86 -3.03 3.84
C CYS A 105 -2.38 -3.35 3.59
N LEU A 106 -2.09 -4.55 3.10
CA LEU A 106 -0.74 -4.97 2.75
C LEU A 106 -0.20 -4.14 1.58
N PHE A 107 -1.05 -3.88 0.58
CA PHE A 107 -0.68 -3.04 -0.56
C PHE A 107 -0.36 -1.60 -0.15
N VAL A 108 -1.19 -0.96 0.69
CA VAL A 108 -0.91 0.38 1.27
C VAL A 108 0.44 0.40 2.00
N SER A 109 0.74 -0.67 2.74
CA SER A 109 2.03 -0.78 3.46
C SER A 109 3.21 -0.89 2.49
N ALA A 110 3.08 -1.66 1.41
CA ALA A 110 4.11 -1.77 0.38
C ALA A 110 4.37 -0.44 -0.35
N VAL A 111 3.30 0.32 -0.66
CA VAL A 111 3.39 1.67 -1.24
C VAL A 111 4.12 2.62 -0.29
N THR A 112 3.77 2.60 1.00
CA THR A 112 4.42 3.43 2.02
C THR A 112 5.91 3.12 2.12
N LEU A 113 6.29 1.85 2.21
CA LEU A 113 7.70 1.42 2.27
C LEU A 113 8.46 1.80 0.99
N SER A 114 7.82 1.71 -0.18
CA SER A 114 8.42 2.18 -1.43
C SER A 114 8.70 3.68 -1.40
N LEU A 115 7.79 4.49 -0.85
CA LEU A 115 7.97 5.93 -0.70
C LEU A 115 9.04 6.30 0.33
N MET A 116 9.31 5.45 1.32
CA MET A 116 10.42 5.66 2.24
C MET A 116 11.78 5.55 1.54
N GLU A 117 11.86 4.81 0.44
CA GLU A 117 13.10 4.61 -0.32
C GLU A 117 13.21 5.57 -1.52
N CYS A 118 12.11 5.92 -2.15
CA CYS A 118 12.09 6.75 -3.35
C CYS A 118 10.83 7.59 -3.45
N PHE A 119 11.02 8.88 -3.76
CA PHE A 119 9.90 9.80 -4.01
C PHE A 119 9.17 9.43 -5.30
N ASP A 120 7.86 9.30 -5.24
CA ASP A 120 6.97 9.12 -6.38
C ASP A 120 5.68 9.92 -6.16
N GLU A 121 5.44 10.92 -7.02
CA GLU A 121 4.25 11.78 -6.96
C GLU A 121 2.95 10.98 -7.10
N ARG A 122 2.92 9.97 -7.97
CA ARG A 122 1.71 9.15 -8.21
C ARG A 122 1.34 8.33 -6.97
N LYS A 123 2.33 7.73 -6.30
CA LYS A 123 2.10 7.00 -5.05
C LYS A 123 1.61 7.90 -3.92
N ILE A 124 2.13 9.13 -3.85
CA ILE A 124 1.64 10.12 -2.86
C ILE A 124 0.18 10.49 -3.17
N ASN A 125 -0.14 10.76 -4.44
CA ASN A 125 -1.50 11.04 -4.88
C ASN A 125 -2.45 9.87 -4.57
N TRP A 126 -2.00 8.64 -4.78
CA TRP A 126 -2.76 7.43 -4.43
C TRP A 126 -3.01 7.30 -2.91
N LEU A 127 -2.03 7.61 -2.07
CA LEU A 127 -2.23 7.66 -0.62
C LEU A 127 -3.22 8.75 -0.20
N LEU A 128 -3.23 9.92 -0.87
CA LEU A 128 -4.23 10.97 -0.66
C LEU A 128 -5.65 10.49 -0.99
N ASP A 129 -5.81 9.69 -2.04
CA ASP A 129 -7.10 9.05 -2.35
C ASP A 129 -7.47 7.99 -1.31
N GLY A 130 -6.49 7.25 -0.79
CA GLY A 130 -6.66 6.29 0.30
C GLY A 130 -7.18 6.91 1.61
N LEU A 131 -6.92 8.21 1.87
CA LEU A 131 -7.51 8.94 3.01
C LEU A 131 -9.03 9.04 2.95
N ARG A 132 -9.61 8.96 1.75
CA ARG A 132 -11.05 9.04 1.53
C ARG A 132 -11.73 7.68 1.50
N HIS A 133 -10.96 6.62 1.68
CA HIS A 133 -11.50 5.26 1.69
C HIS A 133 -12.44 5.06 2.87
N THR A 134 -13.56 4.38 2.64
CA THR A 134 -14.62 4.16 3.64
C THR A 134 -14.17 3.28 4.80
N HIS A 135 -13.22 2.37 4.55
CA HIS A 135 -12.74 1.45 5.58
C HIS A 135 -11.66 2.10 6.45
N PRO A 136 -11.85 2.16 7.80
CA PRO A 136 -10.94 2.88 8.71
C PRO A 136 -9.49 2.41 8.66
N GLN A 137 -9.25 1.11 8.49
CA GLN A 137 -7.89 0.55 8.45
C GLN A 137 -7.10 1.06 7.23
N ILE A 138 -7.75 1.21 6.08
CA ILE A 138 -7.12 1.74 4.87
C ILE A 138 -6.82 3.22 5.04
N ASN A 139 -7.82 3.99 5.46
CA ASN A 139 -7.67 5.42 5.72
C ASN A 139 -6.53 5.71 6.72
N GLN A 140 -6.49 5.03 7.86
CA GLN A 140 -5.45 5.20 8.88
C GLN A 140 -4.05 4.84 8.36
N ARG A 141 -3.93 3.75 7.60
CA ARG A 141 -2.63 3.36 7.01
C ARG A 141 -2.16 4.35 5.96
N ALA A 142 -3.07 4.84 5.12
CA ALA A 142 -2.76 5.88 4.14
C ALA A 142 -2.31 7.17 4.82
N LEU A 143 -2.98 7.57 5.93
CA LEU A 143 -2.59 8.73 6.74
C LEU A 143 -1.17 8.58 7.29
N VAL A 144 -0.87 7.44 7.91
CA VAL A 144 0.48 7.16 8.44
C VAL A 144 1.52 7.22 7.31
N GLY A 145 1.23 6.59 6.16
CA GLY A 145 2.12 6.63 5.00
C GLY A 145 2.38 8.06 4.50
N LEU A 146 1.35 8.88 4.44
CA LEU A 146 1.47 10.30 4.07
C LEU A 146 2.31 11.09 5.06
N VAL A 147 2.05 10.97 6.37
CA VAL A 147 2.82 11.67 7.41
C VAL A 147 4.30 11.33 7.30
N ILE A 148 4.65 10.06 7.14
CA ILE A 148 6.03 9.62 6.93
C ILE A 148 6.62 10.27 5.67
N THR A 149 5.90 10.23 4.56
CA THR A 149 6.36 10.76 3.27
C THR A 149 6.56 12.27 3.31
N LEU A 150 5.63 13.01 3.92
CA LEU A 150 5.73 14.46 4.10
C LEU A 150 6.94 14.85 4.95
N HIS A 151 7.23 14.03 5.98
CA HIS A 151 8.41 14.23 6.81
C HIS A 151 9.72 13.97 6.05
N LEU A 152 9.74 12.97 5.17
CA LEU A 152 10.95 12.60 4.41
C LEU A 152 11.25 13.57 3.25
N TYR A 153 10.21 14.16 2.64
CA TYR A 153 10.35 14.94 1.40
C TYR A 153 9.77 16.37 1.47
N PRO A 154 9.97 17.15 2.56
CA PRO A 154 9.31 18.45 2.73
C PRO A 154 9.63 19.45 1.62
N THR A 155 10.90 19.50 1.18
CA THR A 155 11.34 20.41 0.11
C THR A 155 11.03 19.90 -1.31
N ARG A 156 10.85 18.59 -1.47
CA ARG A 156 10.58 18.01 -2.78
C ARG A 156 9.12 18.18 -3.20
N ILE A 157 8.22 18.17 -2.25
CA ILE A 157 6.78 18.36 -2.45
C ILE A 157 6.48 19.74 -3.01
N THR A 158 7.19 20.79 -2.56
CA THR A 158 7.02 22.16 -3.07
C THR A 158 7.38 22.35 -4.56
N LEU A 159 8.06 21.37 -5.16
CA LEU A 159 8.33 21.35 -6.59
C LEU A 159 7.13 20.87 -7.43
N TYR A 160 6.08 20.38 -6.78
CA TYR A 160 4.86 19.83 -7.38
C TYR A 160 3.64 20.62 -6.88
N PRO A 161 3.29 21.76 -7.50
CA PRO A 161 2.24 22.69 -6.99
C PRO A 161 0.86 22.01 -6.86
N GLU A 162 0.51 21.11 -7.78
CA GLU A 162 -0.76 20.38 -7.73
C GLU A 162 -0.83 19.42 -6.54
N LEU A 163 0.27 18.71 -6.27
CA LEU A 163 0.39 17.83 -5.12
C LEU A 163 0.34 18.63 -3.81
N GLU A 164 1.06 19.75 -3.72
CA GLU A 164 1.06 20.64 -2.56
C GLU A 164 -0.34 21.18 -2.27
N ALA A 165 -1.07 21.60 -3.31
CA ALA A 165 -2.46 22.07 -3.18
C ALA A 165 -3.39 20.95 -2.66
N ARG A 166 -3.27 19.72 -3.19
CA ARG A 166 -4.07 18.56 -2.71
C ARG A 166 -3.78 18.23 -1.24
N ILE A 167 -2.51 18.24 -0.84
CA ILE A 167 -2.10 17.99 0.56
C ILE A 167 -2.70 19.08 1.47
N SER A 168 -2.59 20.36 1.08
CA SER A 168 -3.13 21.47 1.86
C SER A 168 -4.64 21.37 2.05
N LEU A 169 -5.38 20.99 1.01
CA LEU A 169 -6.82 20.73 1.11
C LEU A 169 -7.14 19.58 2.08
N CYS A 170 -6.40 18.48 2.01
CA CYS A 170 -6.61 17.36 2.93
C CYS A 170 -6.36 17.73 4.39
N LEU A 171 -5.34 18.54 4.67
CA LEU A 171 -5.02 19.00 6.03
C LEU A 171 -6.10 19.96 6.57
N LEU A 172 -6.68 20.83 5.75
CA LEU A 172 -7.79 21.71 6.15
C LEU A 172 -9.02 20.88 6.55
N TYR A 173 -9.42 19.91 5.74
CA TYR A 173 -10.58 19.05 6.07
C TYR A 173 -10.38 18.23 7.33
N THR A 174 -9.15 17.79 7.64
CA THR A 174 -8.87 17.05 8.88
C THR A 174 -8.90 17.96 10.11
N SER A 175 -8.52 19.23 9.99
CA SER A 175 -8.61 20.20 11.10
C SER A 175 -10.05 20.58 11.42
N ASP A 176 -10.87 20.83 10.40
CA ASP A 176 -12.28 21.18 10.57
C ASP A 176 -13.08 20.04 11.23
N ALA A 177 -12.85 18.80 10.79
CA ALA A 177 -13.46 17.62 11.41
C ALA A 177 -13.03 17.41 12.88
N ALA A 178 -11.79 17.76 13.23
CA ALA A 178 -11.29 17.67 14.60
C ALA A 178 -11.90 18.77 15.51
N ASP A 179 -12.16 19.96 14.97
CA ASP A 179 -12.78 21.07 15.70
C ASP A 179 -14.30 20.84 15.88
N GLU A 180 -14.98 20.26 14.89
CA GLU A 180 -16.37 19.84 15.05
C GLU A 180 -16.54 18.77 16.14
N ALA A 181 -15.65 17.77 16.17
CA ALA A 181 -15.68 16.73 17.20
C ALA A 181 -15.44 17.27 18.61
N ARG A 182 -14.67 18.36 18.76
CA ARG A 182 -14.44 19.03 20.07
C ARG A 182 -15.59 19.92 20.51
N SER A 183 -16.46 20.36 19.59
CA SER A 183 -17.56 21.25 19.89
C SER A 183 -18.82 20.53 20.39
N VAL A 184 -18.83 19.21 20.42
CA VAL A 184 -19.98 18.34 20.81
C VAL A 184 -19.87 17.83 22.25
N ASP A 185 -18.75 18.08 22.94
CA ASP A 185 -18.55 17.82 24.38
C ASP A 185 -18.81 19.10 25.20
#